data_aa459aea34a256102b66740fb32e63a6
#
_entry.id   aa459aea34a256102b66740fb32e63a6
#
_cell.length_a   1.000
_cell.length_b   1.000
_cell.length_c   1.000
_cell.angle_alpha   90.00
_cell.angle_beta   90.00
_cell.angle_gamma   90.00
#
_symmetry.space_group_name_H-M   'P 1'
#
loop_
_entity.id
_entity.type
_entity.pdbx_description
1 polymer ?
#
loop_
_entity_poly.entity_id
_entity_poly.type
_entity_poly.pdbx_seq_one_letter_code
_entity_poly.pdbx_strand_id
1 'polypeptide(L)'
;MTFEKIIKDIEKLIETSKVGFVSKNIAINDWLFIQNSIDYLPVLYSISSITYQEEYFTEQSDHLCDLSQVIFWDSKPVGILPLTLSSKDKELFLTSQGRPVVQPLVLDQIPRSSQKKIFSECANLVQTINKNYKIKEFCLQEIYSSKCHISTWYEHFLTKNFVPNNQFSLILNLEQTYEEIKRNYRKSYKSLINKGKKNWEVHIFQEDFMRWEEFQDLHEQVSGRRTRSKKTWKIQADNLKNK
;
A
#
# COMPACT_ATOMS: atom_id res chain seq x y z
N MET A 1 12.00 5.08 -25.74
CA MET A 1 10.87 5.92 -25.32
C MET A 1 11.25 6.55 -23.99
N THR A 2 11.02 7.85 -23.80
CA THR A 2 11.34 8.53 -22.54
C THR A 2 10.27 8.23 -21.48
N PHE A 3 10.63 8.34 -20.19
CA PHE A 3 9.71 8.11 -19.07
C PHE A 3 8.51 9.07 -19.13
N GLU A 4 8.73 10.35 -19.45
CA GLU A 4 7.69 11.38 -19.57
C GLU A 4 6.68 11.05 -20.69
N LYS A 5 7.14 10.45 -21.79
CA LYS A 5 6.25 10.02 -22.86
C LYS A 5 5.37 8.85 -22.41
N ILE A 6 5.95 7.91 -21.67
CA ILE A 6 5.19 6.78 -21.09
C ILE A 6 4.09 7.30 -20.16
N ILE A 7 4.41 8.27 -19.27
CA ILE A 7 3.42 8.87 -18.36
C ILE A 7 2.27 9.50 -19.15
N LYS A 8 2.55 10.35 -20.14
CA LYS A 8 1.51 10.97 -20.97
C LYS A 8 0.63 9.97 -21.70
N ASP A 9 1.20 8.86 -22.16
CA ASP A 9 0.43 7.81 -22.82
C ASP A 9 -0.45 7.06 -21.82
N ILE A 10 0.01 6.85 -20.58
CA ILE A 10 -0.80 6.25 -19.50
C ILE A 10 -1.91 7.20 -19.07
N GLU A 11 -1.66 8.49 -18.93
CA GLU A 11 -2.69 9.50 -18.63
C GLU A 11 -3.82 9.47 -19.66
N LYS A 12 -3.50 9.36 -20.96
CA LYS A 12 -4.52 9.18 -22.01
C LYS A 12 -5.30 7.87 -21.86
N LEU A 13 -4.67 6.78 -21.46
CA LEU A 13 -5.37 5.52 -21.18
C LEU A 13 -6.36 5.69 -20.03
N ILE A 14 -5.96 6.40 -18.98
CA ILE A 14 -6.80 6.72 -17.82
C ILE A 14 -8.02 7.56 -18.27
N GLU A 15 -7.81 8.62 -19.07
CA GLU A 15 -8.87 9.50 -19.57
C GLU A 15 -9.89 8.78 -20.47
N THR A 16 -9.48 7.72 -21.16
CA THR A 16 -10.38 6.93 -22.06
C THR A 16 -11.12 5.81 -21.38
N SER A 17 -10.93 5.62 -20.06
CA SER A 17 -11.62 4.60 -19.29
C SER A 17 -13.13 4.87 -19.19
N LYS A 18 -13.92 3.78 -19.08
CA LYS A 18 -15.37 3.87 -18.83
C LYS A 18 -15.75 4.26 -17.42
N VAL A 19 -14.80 4.18 -16.50
CA VAL A 19 -14.92 4.64 -15.12
C VAL A 19 -14.17 5.96 -15.01
N GLY A 20 -14.74 6.95 -14.33
CA GLY A 20 -14.08 8.21 -14.10
C GLY A 20 -12.88 8.01 -13.17
N PHE A 21 -11.70 8.40 -13.64
CA PHE A 21 -10.49 8.45 -12.83
C PHE A 21 -10.01 9.89 -12.71
N VAL A 22 -9.69 10.32 -11.50
CA VAL A 22 -9.09 11.63 -11.25
C VAL A 22 -7.85 11.42 -10.38
N SER A 23 -6.73 12.00 -10.78
CA SER A 23 -5.48 11.91 -10.03
C SER A 23 -5.70 12.26 -8.55
N LYS A 24 -5.12 11.46 -7.67
CA LYS A 24 -5.09 11.69 -6.20
C LYS A 24 -4.70 13.14 -5.87
N ASN A 25 -3.72 13.68 -6.58
CA ASN A 25 -3.21 15.03 -6.31
C ASN A 25 -4.21 16.13 -6.64
N ILE A 26 -5.13 15.89 -7.59
CA ILE A 26 -6.22 16.82 -7.94
C ILE A 26 -7.40 16.62 -7.00
N ALA A 27 -7.75 15.37 -6.70
CA ALA A 27 -8.93 14.98 -5.90
C ALA A 27 -8.54 14.51 -4.49
N ILE A 28 -7.62 15.20 -3.82
CA ILE A 28 -7.11 14.80 -2.52
C ILE A 28 -8.21 14.76 -1.44
N ASN A 29 -9.17 15.68 -1.50
CA ASN A 29 -10.29 15.71 -0.56
C ASN A 29 -11.23 14.51 -0.75
N ASP A 30 -11.44 14.07 -2.00
CA ASP A 30 -12.24 12.88 -2.30
C ASP A 30 -11.50 11.61 -1.87
N TRP A 31 -10.18 11.58 -2.01
CA TRP A 31 -9.36 10.48 -1.45
C TRP A 31 -9.54 10.37 0.06
N LEU A 32 -9.42 11.48 0.78
CA LEU A 32 -9.64 11.55 2.23
C LEU A 32 -11.08 11.17 2.62
N PHE A 33 -12.07 11.61 1.84
CA PHE A 33 -13.46 11.21 2.04
C PHE A 33 -13.61 9.69 1.96
N ILE A 34 -13.09 9.03 0.92
CA ILE A 34 -13.14 7.57 0.78
C ILE A 34 -12.40 6.90 1.94
N GLN A 35 -11.19 7.37 2.27
CA GLN A 35 -10.39 6.84 3.37
C GLN A 35 -11.15 6.84 4.69
N ASN A 36 -11.86 7.93 5.00
CA ASN A 36 -12.61 8.10 6.25
C ASN A 36 -13.99 7.40 6.25
N SER A 37 -14.45 6.96 5.08
CA SER A 37 -15.74 6.27 4.93
C SER A 37 -15.64 4.75 4.98
N ILE A 38 -14.45 4.21 5.17
CA ILE A 38 -14.17 2.76 5.23
C ILE A 38 -13.93 2.37 6.69
N ASP A 39 -14.68 1.39 7.20
CA ASP A 39 -14.53 0.90 8.58
C ASP A 39 -13.15 0.31 8.87
N TYR A 40 -12.59 -0.43 7.92
CA TYR A 40 -11.24 -0.97 8.00
C TYR A 40 -10.42 -0.50 6.81
N LEU A 41 -9.56 0.48 7.04
CA LEU A 41 -8.64 1.00 6.04
C LEU A 41 -7.29 0.27 6.15
N PRO A 42 -6.92 -0.57 5.16
CA PRO A 42 -5.56 -1.08 5.11
C PRO A 42 -4.57 0.06 4.91
N VAL A 43 -3.48 0.04 5.66
CA VAL A 43 -2.48 1.13 5.71
C VAL A 43 -1.96 1.57 4.34
N LEU A 44 -1.95 0.67 3.36
CA LEU A 44 -1.50 0.93 1.99
C LEU A 44 -2.32 2.00 1.25
N TYR A 45 -3.54 2.27 1.68
CA TYR A 45 -4.42 3.28 1.08
C TYR A 45 -4.38 4.62 1.82
N SER A 46 -3.72 4.68 2.98
CA SER A 46 -3.62 5.93 3.73
C SER A 46 -2.63 6.89 3.07
N ILE A 47 -2.99 8.17 3.02
CA ILE A 47 -2.13 9.22 2.45
C ILE A 47 -0.78 9.26 3.16
N SER A 48 -0.75 9.09 4.48
CA SER A 48 0.50 9.07 5.24
C SER A 48 1.45 7.96 4.80
N SER A 49 0.91 6.75 4.53
CA SER A 49 1.70 5.64 4.01
C SER A 49 2.17 5.91 2.59
N ILE A 50 1.29 6.41 1.73
CA ILE A 50 1.60 6.72 0.33
C ILE A 50 2.73 7.75 0.27
N THR A 51 2.61 8.87 0.98
CA THR A 51 3.63 9.93 1.02
C THR A 51 4.98 9.42 1.54
N TYR A 52 4.96 8.58 2.59
CA TYR A 52 6.18 7.97 3.09
C TYR A 52 6.86 7.07 2.05
N GLN A 53 6.09 6.22 1.38
CA GLN A 53 6.62 5.27 0.40
C GLN A 53 7.09 5.97 -0.88
N GLU A 54 6.39 7.00 -1.35
CA GLU A 54 6.82 7.82 -2.47
C GLU A 54 8.20 8.43 -2.21
N GLU A 55 8.41 9.02 -1.04
CA GLU A 55 9.70 9.58 -0.66
C GLU A 55 10.78 8.50 -0.57
N TYR A 56 10.46 7.35 0.03
CA TYR A 56 11.38 6.24 0.17
C TYR A 56 11.84 5.68 -1.18
N PHE A 57 10.92 5.53 -2.15
CA PHE A 57 11.22 5.00 -3.48
C PHE A 57 11.80 6.03 -4.45
N THR A 58 11.53 7.33 -4.24
CA THR A 58 12.19 8.39 -5.02
C THR A 58 13.71 8.32 -4.93
N GLU A 59 14.24 7.96 -3.76
CA GLU A 59 15.69 7.82 -3.58
C GLU A 59 16.27 6.53 -4.19
N GLN A 60 15.44 5.55 -4.53
CA GLN A 60 15.87 4.24 -5.03
C GLN A 60 15.61 4.05 -6.52
N SER A 61 14.93 4.98 -7.16
CA SER A 61 14.52 4.94 -8.55
C SER A 61 15.19 6.04 -9.37
N ASP A 62 15.40 5.82 -10.65
CA ASP A 62 15.85 6.85 -11.57
C ASP A 62 14.75 7.88 -11.81
N HIS A 63 13.50 7.40 -11.94
CA HIS A 63 12.29 8.20 -12.05
C HIS A 63 11.16 7.54 -11.28
N LEU A 64 10.26 8.36 -10.72
CA LEU A 64 9.05 7.92 -10.03
C LEU A 64 7.89 8.86 -10.36
N CYS A 65 6.72 8.29 -10.64
CA CYS A 65 5.49 9.04 -10.87
C CYS A 65 4.34 8.40 -10.11
N ASP A 66 3.64 9.20 -9.31
CA ASP A 66 2.38 8.81 -8.67
C ASP A 66 1.25 8.84 -9.70
N LEU A 67 0.69 7.67 -9.96
CA LEU A 67 -0.47 7.44 -10.84
C LEU A 67 -1.72 7.09 -10.04
N SER A 68 -1.71 7.30 -8.72
CA SER A 68 -2.84 6.98 -7.85
C SER A 68 -4.11 7.75 -8.26
N GLN A 69 -5.24 7.05 -8.29
CA GLN A 69 -6.50 7.57 -8.80
C GLN A 69 -7.61 7.52 -7.76
N VAL A 70 -8.42 8.58 -7.69
CA VAL A 70 -9.77 8.52 -7.13
C VAL A 70 -10.70 8.02 -8.22
N ILE A 71 -11.55 7.08 -7.87
CA ILE A 71 -12.49 6.42 -8.78
C ILE A 71 -13.86 7.08 -8.64
N PHE A 72 -14.41 7.56 -9.75
CA PHE A 72 -15.73 8.15 -9.81
C PHE A 72 -16.71 7.23 -10.55
N TRP A 73 -17.90 7.09 -10.01
CA TRP A 73 -19.03 6.40 -10.60
C TRP A 73 -20.27 7.28 -10.48
N ASP A 74 -20.97 7.53 -11.59
CA ASP A 74 -22.09 8.47 -11.65
C ASP A 74 -21.74 9.83 -11.02
N SER A 75 -20.57 10.37 -11.38
CA SER A 75 -20.03 11.64 -10.89
C SER A 75 -19.77 11.74 -9.39
N LYS A 76 -19.76 10.61 -8.67
CA LYS A 76 -19.48 10.55 -7.22
C LYS A 76 -18.18 9.81 -6.96
N PRO A 77 -17.36 10.25 -6.00
CA PRO A 77 -16.18 9.50 -5.58
C PRO A 77 -16.64 8.22 -4.87
N VAL A 78 -16.20 7.07 -5.35
CA VAL A 78 -16.66 5.75 -4.87
C VAL A 78 -15.52 4.82 -4.47
N GLY A 79 -14.29 5.17 -4.81
CA GLY A 79 -13.15 4.32 -4.50
C GLY A 79 -11.81 4.97 -4.80
N ILE A 80 -10.75 4.28 -4.47
CA ILE A 80 -9.35 4.71 -4.65
C ILE A 80 -8.49 3.56 -5.15
N LEU A 81 -7.53 3.88 -6.02
CA LEU A 81 -6.54 2.94 -6.55
C LEU A 81 -5.14 3.53 -6.36
N PRO A 82 -4.36 3.06 -5.39
CA PRO A 82 -2.96 3.47 -5.26
C PRO A 82 -2.12 2.82 -6.36
N LEU A 83 -1.43 3.64 -7.15
CA LEU A 83 -0.62 3.17 -8.27
C LEU A 83 0.60 4.07 -8.46
N THR A 84 1.75 3.47 -8.73
CA THR A 84 3.01 4.17 -8.94
C THR A 84 3.75 3.53 -10.10
N LEU A 85 4.23 4.35 -11.03
CA LEU A 85 5.19 3.92 -12.04
C LEU A 85 6.58 4.43 -11.65
N SER A 86 7.56 3.55 -11.65
CA SER A 86 8.96 3.93 -11.44
C SER A 86 9.86 3.30 -12.50
N SER A 87 11.05 3.87 -12.67
CA SER A 87 12.10 3.26 -13.48
C SER A 87 13.38 3.12 -12.65
N LYS A 88 14.10 2.03 -12.91
CA LYS A 88 15.42 1.77 -12.37
C LYS A 88 16.20 0.94 -13.37
N ASP A 89 17.45 1.33 -13.66
CA ASP A 89 18.33 0.63 -14.61
C ASP A 89 17.66 0.38 -15.99
N LYS A 90 16.86 1.35 -16.47
CA LYS A 90 16.05 1.30 -17.71
C LYS A 90 14.88 0.29 -17.67
N GLU A 91 14.63 -0.38 -16.56
CA GLU A 91 13.47 -1.24 -16.36
C GLU A 91 12.32 -0.43 -15.74
N LEU A 92 11.08 -0.80 -16.08
CA LEU A 92 9.86 -0.15 -15.58
C LEU A 92 9.17 -1.06 -14.57
N PHE A 93 8.70 -0.45 -13.49
CA PHE A 93 7.99 -1.12 -12.41
C PHE A 93 6.65 -0.44 -12.18
N LEU A 94 5.57 -1.21 -12.22
CA LEU A 94 4.23 -0.76 -11.84
C LEU A 94 3.88 -1.38 -10.49
N THR A 95 3.64 -0.53 -9.51
CA THR A 95 3.52 -0.96 -8.11
C THR A 95 2.42 -0.15 -7.41
N SER A 96 2.03 -0.58 -6.22
CA SER A 96 1.34 0.27 -5.25
C SER A 96 2.37 0.68 -4.19
N GLN A 97 3.03 1.83 -4.42
CA GLN A 97 4.12 2.38 -3.60
C GLN A 97 5.22 1.35 -3.30
N GLY A 98 5.78 0.75 -4.36
CA GLY A 98 6.87 -0.23 -4.26
C GLY A 98 6.47 -1.63 -3.81
N ARG A 99 5.18 -1.88 -3.60
CA ARG A 99 4.60 -3.20 -3.34
C ARG A 99 3.88 -3.72 -4.59
N PRO A 100 3.54 -5.01 -4.66
CA PRO A 100 2.66 -5.49 -5.72
C PRO A 100 1.42 -4.62 -5.87
N VAL A 101 0.89 -4.48 -7.09
CA VAL A 101 -0.32 -3.68 -7.33
C VAL A 101 -1.48 -4.27 -6.54
N VAL A 102 -2.09 -3.46 -5.70
CA VAL A 102 -3.24 -3.86 -4.87
C VAL A 102 -4.55 -3.61 -5.60
N GLN A 103 -5.59 -4.33 -5.18
CA GLN A 103 -6.94 -4.10 -5.67
C GLN A 103 -7.42 -2.66 -5.40
N PRO A 104 -8.34 -2.09 -6.19
CA PRO A 104 -8.98 -0.84 -5.81
C PRO A 104 -9.80 -1.02 -4.53
N LEU A 105 -9.79 -0.01 -3.67
CA LEU A 105 -10.65 0.07 -2.51
C LEU A 105 -11.93 0.80 -2.90
N VAL A 106 -13.08 0.15 -2.78
CA VAL A 106 -14.39 0.69 -3.19
C VAL A 106 -15.33 0.68 -2.00
N LEU A 107 -16.13 1.74 -1.85
CA LEU A 107 -17.12 1.88 -0.77
C LEU A 107 -18.12 0.74 -0.77
N ASP A 108 -18.43 0.19 0.40
CA ASP A 108 -19.32 -0.97 0.56
C ASP A 108 -20.77 -0.70 0.11
N GLN A 109 -21.25 0.55 0.17
CA GLN A 109 -22.57 0.95 -0.28
C GLN A 109 -22.77 0.90 -1.80
N ILE A 110 -21.72 0.71 -2.59
CA ILE A 110 -21.82 0.62 -4.05
C ILE A 110 -22.40 -0.77 -4.43
N PRO A 111 -23.43 -0.82 -5.28
CA PRO A 111 -24.02 -2.09 -5.70
C PRO A 111 -22.98 -3.06 -6.30
N ARG A 112 -23.08 -4.34 -5.99
CA ARG A 112 -22.14 -5.38 -6.44
C ARG A 112 -21.90 -5.39 -7.96
N SER A 113 -22.94 -5.11 -8.74
CA SER A 113 -22.85 -5.02 -10.21
C SER A 113 -21.95 -3.86 -10.66
N SER A 114 -22.04 -2.71 -9.97
CA SER A 114 -21.17 -1.55 -10.23
C SER A 114 -19.76 -1.79 -9.71
N GLN A 115 -19.60 -2.39 -8.53
CA GLN A 115 -18.29 -2.79 -8.04
C GLN A 115 -17.57 -3.71 -9.04
N LYS A 116 -18.25 -4.72 -9.59
CA LYS A 116 -17.66 -5.62 -10.61
C LYS A 116 -17.16 -4.86 -11.84
N LYS A 117 -17.91 -3.86 -12.32
CA LYS A 117 -17.50 -3.02 -13.45
C LYS A 117 -16.27 -2.18 -13.09
N ILE A 118 -16.26 -1.55 -11.92
CA ILE A 118 -15.12 -0.77 -11.42
C ILE A 118 -13.86 -1.64 -11.32
N PHE A 119 -13.96 -2.80 -10.67
CA PHE A 119 -12.82 -3.73 -10.55
C PHE A 119 -12.31 -4.18 -11.91
N SER A 120 -13.23 -4.49 -12.85
CA SER A 120 -12.86 -4.90 -14.21
C SER A 120 -12.13 -3.80 -14.96
N GLU A 121 -12.60 -2.54 -14.89
CA GLU A 121 -11.94 -1.41 -15.56
C GLU A 121 -10.56 -1.11 -14.94
N CYS A 122 -10.43 -1.12 -13.61
CA CYS A 122 -9.14 -0.99 -12.94
C CYS A 122 -8.18 -2.12 -13.35
N ALA A 123 -8.65 -3.36 -13.42
CA ALA A 123 -7.85 -4.49 -13.84
C ALA A 123 -7.41 -4.38 -15.31
N ASN A 124 -8.31 -3.97 -16.18
CA ASN A 124 -8.00 -3.73 -17.60
C ASN A 124 -6.95 -2.61 -17.75
N LEU A 125 -7.05 -1.53 -16.98
CA LEU A 125 -6.07 -0.45 -16.98
C LEU A 125 -4.66 -0.96 -16.62
N VAL A 126 -4.50 -1.63 -15.49
CA VAL A 126 -3.19 -2.16 -15.04
C VAL A 126 -2.63 -3.21 -16.01
N GLN A 127 -3.47 -4.07 -16.57
CA GLN A 127 -3.05 -5.05 -17.60
C GLN A 127 -2.59 -4.38 -18.89
N THR A 128 -3.31 -3.34 -19.33
CA THR A 128 -2.94 -2.59 -20.53
C THR A 128 -1.60 -1.89 -20.35
N ILE A 129 -1.37 -1.28 -19.21
CA ILE A 129 -0.08 -0.68 -18.87
C ILE A 129 1.02 -1.75 -18.90
N ASN A 130 0.82 -2.87 -18.20
CA ASN A 130 1.79 -3.98 -18.19
C ASN A 130 2.13 -4.48 -19.59
N LYS A 131 1.13 -4.70 -20.41
CA LYS A 131 1.30 -5.21 -21.78
C LYS A 131 2.03 -4.22 -22.69
N ASN A 132 1.66 -2.93 -22.62
CA ASN A 132 2.19 -1.91 -23.53
C ASN A 132 3.64 -1.55 -23.21
N TYR A 133 4.03 -1.59 -21.92
CA TYR A 133 5.33 -1.11 -21.46
C TYR A 133 6.26 -2.19 -20.91
N LYS A 134 5.86 -3.48 -21.00
CA LYS A 134 6.67 -4.63 -20.56
C LYS A 134 7.19 -4.43 -19.12
N ILE A 135 6.25 -4.21 -18.21
CA ILE A 135 6.57 -4.00 -16.80
C ILE A 135 7.37 -5.18 -16.24
N LYS A 136 8.46 -4.86 -15.57
CA LYS A 136 9.32 -5.85 -14.90
C LYS A 136 8.62 -6.41 -13.67
N GLU A 137 8.65 -7.74 -13.52
CA GLU A 137 8.14 -8.43 -12.32
C GLU A 137 6.72 -7.97 -11.91
N PHE A 138 5.82 -7.85 -12.91
CA PHE A 138 4.45 -7.42 -12.65
C PHE A 138 3.73 -8.38 -11.71
N CYS A 139 3.47 -7.93 -10.50
CA CYS A 139 2.82 -8.70 -9.45
C CYS A 139 1.58 -7.97 -8.93
N LEU A 140 0.59 -8.74 -8.53
CA LEU A 140 -0.65 -8.27 -7.94
C LEU A 140 -0.80 -8.82 -6.53
N GLN A 141 -1.38 -8.06 -5.64
CA GLN A 141 -1.67 -8.49 -4.28
C GLN A 141 -3.15 -8.33 -3.96
N GLU A 142 -3.75 -9.40 -3.48
CA GLU A 142 -5.03 -9.32 -2.82
C GLU A 142 -4.82 -8.96 -1.35
N ILE A 143 -5.64 -8.03 -0.85
CA ILE A 143 -5.57 -7.61 0.54
C ILE A 143 -6.44 -8.52 1.37
N TYR A 144 -5.94 -8.89 2.54
CA TYR A 144 -6.69 -9.67 3.51
C TYR A 144 -8.08 -9.04 3.77
N SER A 145 -9.10 -9.87 3.68
CA SER A 145 -10.47 -9.55 4.04
C SER A 145 -10.99 -10.59 5.03
N SER A 146 -11.64 -10.15 6.09
CA SER A 146 -12.32 -11.04 7.05
C SER A 146 -13.46 -11.86 6.42
N LYS A 147 -13.93 -11.46 5.24
CA LYS A 147 -15.07 -12.09 4.53
C LYS A 147 -14.71 -13.40 3.83
N CYS A 148 -13.46 -13.86 3.87
CA CYS A 148 -12.99 -15.17 3.36
C CYS A 148 -13.55 -15.58 2.00
N HIS A 149 -13.72 -14.66 1.05
CA HIS A 149 -14.16 -14.96 -0.31
C HIS A 149 -13.20 -14.39 -1.34
N ILE A 150 -13.14 -15.02 -2.48
CA ILE A 150 -12.35 -14.57 -3.62
C ILE A 150 -12.93 -13.25 -4.12
N SER A 151 -12.09 -12.22 -4.25
CA SER A 151 -12.51 -10.92 -4.74
C SER A 151 -12.73 -10.95 -6.27
N THR A 152 -13.55 -10.04 -6.78
CA THR A 152 -13.72 -9.87 -8.24
C THR A 152 -12.40 -9.49 -8.92
N TRP A 153 -11.50 -8.81 -8.23
CA TRP A 153 -10.15 -8.50 -8.68
C TRP A 153 -9.34 -9.77 -8.94
N TYR A 154 -9.31 -10.65 -7.94
CA TYR A 154 -8.60 -11.93 -8.04
C TYR A 154 -9.19 -12.82 -9.15
N GLU A 155 -10.54 -12.97 -9.18
CA GLU A 155 -11.24 -13.73 -10.24
C GLU A 155 -10.86 -13.22 -11.63
N HIS A 156 -10.84 -11.90 -11.84
CA HIS A 156 -10.49 -11.32 -13.13
C HIS A 156 -9.11 -11.76 -13.60
N PHE A 157 -8.10 -11.72 -12.72
CA PHE A 157 -6.73 -12.08 -13.10
C PHE A 157 -6.54 -13.59 -13.28
N LEU A 158 -7.22 -14.43 -12.52
CA LEU A 158 -7.21 -15.88 -12.76
C LEU A 158 -7.72 -16.22 -14.16
N THR A 159 -8.77 -15.56 -14.65
CA THR A 159 -9.27 -15.78 -16.01
C THR A 159 -8.31 -15.32 -17.11
N LYS A 160 -7.27 -14.58 -16.76
CA LYS A 160 -6.22 -14.08 -17.65
C LYS A 160 -4.89 -14.83 -17.53
N ASN A 161 -4.93 -16.05 -16.99
CA ASN A 161 -3.76 -16.93 -16.82
C ASN A 161 -2.68 -16.39 -15.86
N PHE A 162 -3.05 -15.54 -14.89
CA PHE A 162 -2.14 -15.20 -13.81
C PHE A 162 -2.01 -16.40 -12.86
N VAL A 163 -0.78 -16.67 -12.47
CA VAL A 163 -0.47 -17.79 -11.56
C VAL A 163 -0.55 -17.30 -10.11
N PRO A 164 -1.43 -17.87 -9.27
CA PRO A 164 -1.52 -17.49 -7.87
C PRO A 164 -0.28 -17.94 -7.10
N ASN A 165 0.25 -17.03 -6.28
CA ASN A 165 1.28 -17.33 -5.29
C ASN A 165 0.68 -17.15 -3.90
N ASN A 166 0.30 -18.26 -3.28
CA ASN A 166 -0.36 -18.23 -1.98
C ASN A 166 0.62 -17.87 -0.87
N GLN A 167 0.31 -16.82 -0.14
CA GLN A 167 1.03 -16.42 1.06
C GLN A 167 0.17 -16.67 2.30
N PHE A 168 0.80 -17.14 3.36
CA PHE A 168 0.12 -17.41 4.62
C PHE A 168 0.56 -16.38 5.66
N SER A 169 -0.40 -15.74 6.31
CA SER A 169 -0.15 -14.81 7.39
C SER A 169 -0.81 -15.31 8.68
N LEU A 170 -0.11 -15.16 9.79
CA LEU A 170 -0.71 -15.36 11.11
C LEU A 170 -1.35 -14.03 11.53
N ILE A 171 -2.65 -14.08 11.83
CA ILE A 171 -3.40 -12.92 12.27
C ILE A 171 -3.69 -13.06 13.74
N LEU A 172 -3.36 -12.01 14.50
CA LEU A 172 -3.66 -11.90 15.91
C LEU A 172 -4.91 -11.03 16.09
N ASN A 173 -5.96 -11.57 16.71
CA ASN A 173 -7.09 -10.77 17.11
C ASN A 173 -6.71 -9.95 18.35
N LEU A 174 -6.67 -8.62 18.18
CA LEU A 174 -6.31 -7.67 19.25
C LEU A 174 -7.50 -7.31 20.16
N GLU A 175 -8.72 -7.77 19.87
CA GLU A 175 -9.87 -7.65 20.78
C GLU A 175 -9.75 -8.60 22.00
N GLN A 176 -8.89 -9.60 21.91
CA GLN A 176 -8.57 -10.50 23.01
C GLN A 176 -7.79 -9.76 24.09
N THR A 177 -8.01 -10.18 25.34
CA THR A 177 -7.20 -9.69 26.47
C THR A 177 -5.75 -10.16 26.34
N TYR A 178 -4.83 -9.41 26.93
CA TYR A 178 -3.41 -9.79 26.96
C TYR A 178 -3.18 -11.21 27.51
N GLU A 179 -3.94 -11.60 28.54
CA GLU A 179 -3.80 -12.94 29.15
C GLU A 179 -4.28 -14.07 28.23
N GLU A 180 -5.33 -13.83 27.42
CA GLU A 180 -5.78 -14.76 26.37
C GLU A 180 -4.71 -14.92 25.28
N ILE A 181 -4.19 -13.81 24.77
CA ILE A 181 -3.11 -13.81 23.79
C ILE A 181 -1.89 -14.57 24.33
N LYS A 182 -1.51 -14.31 25.58
CA LYS A 182 -0.35 -14.93 26.24
C LYS A 182 -0.51 -16.44 26.45
N ARG A 183 -1.73 -16.95 26.69
CA ARG A 183 -2.00 -18.38 26.79
C ARG A 183 -1.63 -19.12 25.51
N ASN A 184 -1.83 -18.49 24.36
CA ASN A 184 -1.57 -19.06 23.03
C ASN A 184 -0.10 -19.02 22.62
N TYR A 185 0.78 -18.36 23.41
CA TYR A 185 2.21 -18.37 23.12
C TYR A 185 2.83 -19.77 23.25
N ARG A 186 3.67 -20.13 22.30
CA ARG A 186 4.52 -21.32 22.44
C ARG A 186 5.40 -21.19 23.69
N LYS A 187 5.70 -22.31 24.34
CA LYS A 187 6.56 -22.32 25.55
C LYS A 187 7.90 -21.60 25.35
N SER A 188 8.53 -21.80 24.19
CA SER A 188 9.78 -21.12 23.81
C SER A 188 9.67 -19.60 23.81
N TYR A 189 8.55 -19.03 23.31
CA TYR A 189 8.33 -17.59 23.33
C TYR A 189 8.17 -17.03 24.74
N LYS A 190 7.51 -17.77 25.66
CA LYS A 190 7.39 -17.34 27.07
C LYS A 190 8.76 -17.15 27.71
N SER A 191 9.68 -18.08 27.45
CA SER A 191 11.06 -17.98 27.95
C SER A 191 11.80 -16.77 27.35
N LEU A 192 11.70 -16.56 26.03
CA LEU A 192 12.34 -15.43 25.34
C LEU A 192 11.81 -14.08 25.81
N ILE A 193 10.49 -13.95 25.98
CA ILE A 193 9.86 -12.73 26.50
C ILE A 193 10.34 -12.43 27.92
N ASN A 194 10.40 -13.46 28.79
CA ASN A 194 10.89 -13.28 30.15
C ASN A 194 12.37 -12.87 30.19
N LYS A 195 13.19 -13.43 29.30
CA LYS A 195 14.60 -13.02 29.15
C LYS A 195 14.71 -11.58 28.64
N GLY A 196 13.88 -11.21 27.64
CA GLY A 196 13.83 -9.84 27.12
C GLY A 196 13.45 -8.83 28.21
N LYS A 197 12.39 -9.08 28.98
CA LYS A 197 11.96 -8.23 30.08
C LYS A 197 13.02 -8.02 31.18
N LYS A 198 13.93 -8.97 31.35
CA LYS A 198 15.02 -8.85 32.33
C LYS A 198 16.22 -8.06 31.82
N ASN A 199 16.45 -8.12 30.50
CA ASN A 199 17.69 -7.63 29.91
C ASN A 199 17.50 -6.32 29.11
N TRP A 200 16.26 -5.97 28.77
CA TRP A 200 15.96 -4.83 27.93
C TRP A 200 15.01 -3.86 28.63
N GLU A 201 15.28 -2.59 28.47
CA GLU A 201 14.36 -1.52 28.77
C GLU A 201 13.55 -1.18 27.51
N VAL A 202 12.22 -1.14 27.64
CA VAL A 202 11.32 -0.87 26.51
C VAL A 202 10.86 0.57 26.60
N HIS A 203 11.18 1.36 25.58
CA HIS A 203 10.71 2.73 25.45
C HIS A 203 9.57 2.79 24.41
N ILE A 204 8.47 3.44 24.80
CA ILE A 204 7.31 3.66 23.91
C ILE A 204 7.28 5.14 23.55
N PHE A 205 7.45 5.46 22.26
CA PHE A 205 7.34 6.83 21.75
C PHE A 205 5.86 7.19 21.59
N GLN A 206 5.29 7.90 22.54
CA GLN A 206 3.92 8.44 22.46
C GLN A 206 3.94 9.96 22.29
N GLU A 207 4.61 10.66 23.19
CA GLU A 207 4.67 12.13 23.21
C GLU A 207 6.11 12.65 23.19
N ASP A 208 7.06 11.87 23.68
CA ASP A 208 8.46 12.23 23.77
C ASP A 208 9.29 11.57 22.66
N PHE A 209 9.81 12.39 21.77
CA PHE A 209 10.69 11.99 20.68
C PHE A 209 12.17 12.28 20.95
N MET A 210 12.56 12.58 22.19
CA MET A 210 13.95 12.87 22.54
C MET A 210 14.93 11.76 22.14
N ARG A 211 14.48 10.50 22.20
CA ARG A 211 15.29 9.34 21.81
C ARG A 211 15.10 8.89 20.36
N TRP A 212 14.45 9.70 19.54
CA TRP A 212 14.24 9.33 18.13
C TRP A 212 15.55 9.24 17.35
N GLU A 213 16.51 10.11 17.63
CA GLU A 213 17.84 10.07 17.03
C GLU A 213 18.62 8.83 17.49
N GLU A 214 18.58 8.50 18.80
CA GLU A 214 19.18 7.25 19.30
C GLU A 214 18.61 6.01 18.61
N PHE A 215 17.30 6.00 18.35
CA PHE A 215 16.65 4.92 17.60
C PHE A 215 17.13 4.86 16.15
N GLN A 216 17.32 6.00 15.48
CA GLN A 216 17.88 6.05 14.12
C GLN A 216 19.31 5.49 14.11
N ASP A 217 20.15 5.92 15.04
CA ASP A 217 21.53 5.45 15.15
C ASP A 217 21.60 3.94 15.42
N LEU A 218 20.76 3.45 16.33
CA LEU A 218 20.65 2.01 16.60
C LEU A 218 20.23 1.25 15.35
N HIS A 219 19.25 1.77 14.60
CA HIS A 219 18.79 1.14 13.38
C HIS A 219 19.90 1.07 12.31
N GLU A 220 20.69 2.13 12.15
CA GLU A 220 21.82 2.15 11.22
C GLU A 220 22.93 1.17 11.65
N GLN A 221 23.25 1.10 12.94
CA GLN A 221 24.22 0.15 13.49
C GLN A 221 23.78 -1.30 13.26
N VAL A 222 22.53 -1.64 13.54
CA VAL A 222 21.99 -3.00 13.36
C VAL A 222 21.91 -3.37 11.88
N SER A 223 21.59 -2.42 11.01
CA SER A 223 21.48 -2.65 9.56
C SER A 223 22.84 -2.69 8.86
N GLY A 224 23.92 -2.24 9.51
CA GLY A 224 25.25 -2.12 8.93
C GLY A 224 25.35 -1.10 7.79
N ARG A 225 24.29 -0.36 7.51
CA ARG A 225 24.20 0.68 6.48
C ARG A 225 23.04 1.63 6.73
N ARG A 226 23.12 2.82 6.16
CA ARG A 226 21.98 3.73 6.09
C ARG A 226 20.91 3.14 5.16
N THR A 227 19.72 2.86 5.69
CA THR A 227 18.60 2.25 4.95
C THR A 227 17.54 3.26 4.54
N ARG A 228 17.57 4.48 5.10
CA ARG A 228 16.55 5.53 4.90
C ARG A 228 17.19 6.91 4.93
N SER A 229 16.60 7.85 4.21
CA SER A 229 17.02 9.25 4.26
C SER A 229 16.56 9.94 5.55
N LYS A 230 17.16 11.09 5.84
CA LYS A 230 16.69 11.96 6.95
C LYS A 230 15.25 12.40 6.73
N LYS A 231 14.82 12.58 5.48
CA LYS A 231 13.48 13.02 5.12
C LYS A 231 12.43 11.93 5.41
N THR A 232 12.72 10.67 5.05
CA THR A 232 11.83 9.55 5.38
C THR A 232 11.74 9.30 6.88
N TRP A 233 12.82 9.47 7.64
CA TRP A 233 12.80 9.42 9.10
C TRP A 233 11.92 10.51 9.70
N LYS A 234 12.00 11.73 9.16
CA LYS A 234 11.17 12.85 9.59
C LYS A 234 9.68 12.60 9.32
N ILE A 235 9.32 12.15 8.11
CA ILE A 235 7.94 11.81 7.76
C ILE A 235 7.38 10.75 8.72
N GLN A 236 8.18 9.74 9.06
CA GLN A 236 7.77 8.71 10.01
C GLN A 236 7.51 9.28 11.41
N ALA A 237 8.40 10.15 11.90
CA ALA A 237 8.21 10.82 13.18
C ALA A 237 6.94 11.68 13.18
N ASP A 238 6.73 12.48 12.13
CA ASP A 238 5.57 13.35 12.00
C ASP A 238 4.26 12.53 11.93
N ASN A 239 4.25 11.40 11.22
CA ASN A 239 3.11 10.49 11.17
C ASN A 239 2.79 9.86 12.54
N LEU A 240 3.79 9.63 13.39
CA LEU A 240 3.58 9.10 14.75
C LEU A 240 3.07 10.16 15.71
N LYS A 241 3.44 11.44 15.53
CA LYS A 241 3.00 12.57 16.37
C LYS A 241 1.54 12.98 16.08
N ASN A 242 1.08 12.78 14.85
CA ASN A 242 -0.22 13.27 14.37
C ASN A 242 -1.32 12.19 14.43
N LYS A 243 -1.16 11.17 15.28
CA LYS A 243 -2.17 10.11 15.48
C LYS A 243 -3.15 10.43 16.58
#